data_2e733b32d64479c4a0f1bd5fd6561f9d
#
_entry.id   2e733b32d64479c4a0f1bd5fd6561f9d
#
_cell.length_a   1.000
_cell.length_b   1.000
_cell.length_c   1.000
_cell.angle_alpha   90.00
_cell.angle_beta   90.00
_cell.angle_gamma   90.00
#
_symmetry.space_group_name_H-M   'P 1'
#
loop_
_entity.id
_entity.type
_entity.pdbx_description
1 polymer ?
#
loop_
_entity_poly.entity_id
_entity_poly.type
_entity_poly.pdbx_seq_one_letter_code
_entity_poly.pdbx_strand_id
1 'polypeptide(L)'
;MREKSNYYKKRDENAHVNSKIIQPSGLFKELRDIMPKNSSITLDAGTLCLQATDEFNFYEPKSLFTPLDFGLVGFSFAAGLGVKLAKPNSTVFSLMGDGGFGMTVSELSTAVHHNINTITIAVSYTHLTLPTNREV
;
A
#
# COMPACT_ATOMS: atom_id res chain seq x y z
N MET A 1 24.57 -9.89 -7.86
CA MET A 1 24.43 -8.56 -7.22
C MET A 1 24.37 -7.40 -8.22
N ARG A 2 25.19 -7.34 -9.27
CA ARG A 2 25.19 -6.24 -10.28
C ARG A 2 23.86 -6.14 -11.06
N GLU A 3 23.21 -7.24 -11.42
CA GLU A 3 21.95 -7.22 -12.16
C GLU A 3 20.81 -6.61 -11.37
N LYS A 4 20.66 -6.97 -10.08
CA LYS A 4 19.66 -6.36 -9.20
C LYS A 4 19.87 -4.84 -9.06
N SER A 5 21.12 -4.42 -8.88
CA SER A 5 21.46 -3.00 -8.78
C SER A 5 21.07 -2.22 -10.05
N ASN A 6 21.32 -2.79 -11.22
CA ASN A 6 20.96 -2.16 -12.51
C ASN A 6 19.46 -2.12 -12.72
N TYR A 7 18.72 -3.16 -12.28
CA TYR A 7 17.26 -3.17 -12.36
C TYR A 7 16.67 -2.02 -11.54
N TYR A 8 17.01 -1.91 -10.26
CA TYR A 8 16.50 -0.85 -9.40
C TYR A 8 16.86 0.54 -9.89
N LYS A 9 18.09 0.74 -10.38
CA LYS A 9 18.52 2.00 -10.95
C LYS A 9 17.65 2.39 -12.16
N LYS A 10 17.45 1.46 -13.10
CA LYS A 10 16.61 1.69 -14.28
C LYS A 10 15.15 1.94 -13.92
N ARG A 11 14.61 1.23 -12.91
CA ARG A 11 13.27 1.44 -12.38
C ARG A 11 13.13 2.87 -11.86
N ASP A 12 14.04 3.31 -11.00
CA ASP A 12 14.00 4.63 -10.37
C ASP A 12 14.19 5.76 -11.40
N GLU A 13 14.99 5.55 -12.44
CA GLU A 13 15.14 6.48 -13.56
C GLU A 13 13.84 6.62 -14.38
N ASN A 14 13.03 5.57 -14.46
CA ASN A 14 11.76 5.57 -15.18
C ASN A 14 10.56 6.02 -14.33
N ALA A 15 10.76 6.35 -13.07
CA ALA A 15 9.69 6.82 -12.20
C ALA A 15 9.19 8.20 -12.64
N HIS A 16 7.91 8.29 -13.04
CA HIS A 16 7.29 9.51 -13.56
C HIS A 16 6.71 10.37 -12.45
N VAL A 17 7.58 11.02 -11.67
CA VAL A 17 7.19 11.84 -10.52
C VAL A 17 6.42 13.11 -10.94
N ASN A 18 6.79 13.71 -12.08
CA ASN A 18 6.24 15.01 -12.53
C ASN A 18 5.20 14.88 -13.66
N SER A 19 4.51 13.76 -13.76
CA SER A 19 3.45 13.59 -14.77
C SER A 19 2.15 14.32 -14.34
N LYS A 20 1.32 14.71 -15.32
CA LYS A 20 0.00 15.27 -15.05
C LYS A 20 -0.95 14.25 -14.40
N ILE A 21 -0.64 12.98 -14.52
CA ILE A 21 -1.39 11.85 -13.95
C ILE A 21 -0.46 11.17 -12.96
N ILE A 22 -0.98 10.88 -11.77
CA ILE A 22 -0.22 10.14 -10.76
C ILE A 22 0.07 8.75 -11.30
N GLN A 23 1.35 8.47 -11.53
CA GLN A 23 1.82 7.12 -11.92
C GLN A 23 2.19 6.32 -10.67
N PRO A 24 1.89 5.02 -10.61
CA PRO A 24 2.22 4.19 -9.46
C PRO A 24 3.70 4.26 -9.07
N SER A 25 4.61 4.18 -10.02
CA SER A 25 6.05 4.26 -9.78
C SER A 25 6.47 5.60 -9.14
N GLY A 26 5.91 6.72 -9.62
CA GLY A 26 6.14 8.03 -9.04
C GLY A 26 5.60 8.13 -7.61
N LEU A 27 4.36 7.65 -7.39
CA LEU A 27 3.73 7.64 -6.07
C LEU A 27 4.56 6.84 -5.06
N PHE A 28 4.95 5.62 -5.40
CA PHE A 28 5.68 4.76 -4.47
C PHE A 28 7.08 5.28 -4.18
N LYS A 29 7.73 5.89 -5.17
CA LYS A 29 9.02 6.54 -4.97
C LYS A 29 8.90 7.70 -3.98
N GLU A 30 7.98 8.63 -4.20
CA GLU A 30 7.75 9.77 -3.31
C GLU A 30 7.35 9.31 -1.90
N LEU A 31 6.45 8.34 -1.80
CA LEU A 31 6.07 7.76 -0.51
C LEU A 31 7.31 7.20 0.22
N ARG A 32 8.16 6.44 -0.49
CA ARG A 32 9.33 5.85 0.15
C ARG A 32 10.33 6.90 0.63
N ASP A 33 10.48 7.99 -0.10
CA ASP A 33 11.39 9.07 0.24
C ASP A 33 10.96 9.82 1.52
N ILE A 34 9.64 9.98 1.73
CA ILE A 34 9.10 10.64 2.93
C ILE A 34 8.89 9.71 4.12
N MET A 35 8.76 8.40 3.90
CA MET A 35 8.50 7.43 4.95
C MET A 35 9.75 7.20 5.81
N PRO A 36 9.63 7.17 7.15
CA PRO A 36 10.71 6.72 8.02
C PRO A 36 11.23 5.33 7.64
N LYS A 37 12.53 5.10 7.75
CA LYS A 37 13.14 3.81 7.38
C LYS A 37 12.60 2.63 8.20
N ASN A 38 12.23 2.88 9.44
CA ASN A 38 11.65 1.90 10.36
C ASN A 38 10.12 1.74 10.24
N SER A 39 9.51 2.29 9.19
CA SER A 39 8.08 2.13 8.94
C SER A 39 7.70 0.69 8.66
N SER A 40 6.50 0.33 9.06
CA SER A 40 5.85 -0.91 8.66
C SER A 40 4.78 -0.63 7.60
N ILE A 41 4.66 -1.51 6.63
CA ILE A 41 3.73 -1.38 5.52
C ILE A 41 2.82 -2.60 5.50
N THR A 42 1.53 -2.38 5.44
CA THR A 42 0.54 -3.42 5.11
C THR A 42 0.01 -3.17 3.72
N LEU A 43 -0.04 -4.19 2.89
CA LEU A 43 -0.57 -4.14 1.53
C LEU A 43 -1.82 -5.00 1.45
N ASP A 44 -2.79 -4.52 0.69
CA ASP A 44 -3.98 -5.30 0.35
C ASP A 44 -3.74 -6.14 -0.91
N ALA A 45 -4.64 -7.06 -1.20
CA ALA A 45 -4.62 -7.78 -2.47
C ALA A 45 -4.93 -6.85 -3.66
N GLY A 46 -4.49 -7.26 -4.84
CA GLY A 46 -4.75 -6.58 -6.11
C GLY A 46 -3.51 -5.96 -6.75
N THR A 47 -3.73 -5.25 -7.86
CA THR A 47 -2.66 -4.65 -8.67
C THR A 47 -1.76 -3.71 -7.87
N LEU A 48 -2.34 -2.95 -6.94
CA LEU A 48 -1.60 -2.05 -6.06
C LEU A 48 -0.55 -2.80 -5.23
N CYS A 49 -0.91 -3.98 -4.71
CA CYS A 49 0.01 -4.82 -3.95
C CYS A 49 1.22 -5.26 -4.77
N LEU A 50 0.98 -5.73 -5.99
CA LEU A 50 2.04 -6.17 -6.90
C LEU A 50 3.00 -5.03 -7.23
N GLN A 51 2.45 -3.88 -7.59
CA GLN A 51 3.23 -2.68 -7.90
C GLN A 51 4.02 -2.20 -6.67
N ALA A 52 3.39 -2.12 -5.50
CA ALA A 52 4.03 -1.69 -4.27
C ALA A 52 5.16 -2.65 -3.85
N THR A 53 4.96 -3.95 -4.02
CA THR A 53 5.99 -4.96 -3.68
C THR A 53 7.23 -4.83 -4.58
N ASP A 54 7.04 -4.45 -5.85
CA ASP A 54 8.15 -4.23 -6.78
C ASP A 54 8.88 -2.89 -6.52
N GLU A 55 8.15 -1.86 -6.17
CA GLU A 55 8.66 -0.48 -6.08
C GLU A 55 9.25 -0.13 -4.71
N PHE A 56 8.70 -0.66 -3.61
CA PHE A 56 9.17 -0.30 -2.29
C PHE A 56 10.51 -0.96 -1.91
N ASN A 57 11.38 -0.15 -1.32
CA ASN A 57 12.57 -0.63 -0.63
C ASN A 57 12.27 -0.79 0.86
N PHE A 58 12.60 -1.95 1.42
CA PHE A 58 12.45 -2.28 2.84
C PHE A 58 13.81 -2.30 3.51
N TYR A 59 13.92 -1.60 4.64
CA TYR A 59 15.18 -1.43 5.36
C TYR A 59 15.25 -2.24 6.65
N GLU A 60 14.07 -2.65 7.17
CA GLU A 60 13.96 -3.40 8.41
C GLU A 60 13.29 -4.76 8.18
N PRO A 61 13.75 -5.81 8.87
CA PRO A 61 13.07 -7.10 8.84
C PRO A 61 11.64 -6.99 9.38
N LYS A 62 10.75 -7.81 8.85
CA LYS A 62 9.34 -7.85 9.30
C LYS A 62 8.67 -6.48 9.25
N SER A 63 8.91 -5.74 8.18
CA SER A 63 8.30 -4.43 7.93
C SER A 63 7.25 -4.45 6.81
N LEU A 64 7.11 -5.56 6.09
CA LEU A 64 6.09 -5.79 5.07
C LEU A 64 5.14 -6.89 5.51
N PHE A 65 3.84 -6.61 5.41
CA PHE A 65 2.75 -7.55 5.70
C PHE A 65 1.77 -7.53 4.53
N THR A 66 1.52 -8.69 3.95
CA THR A 66 0.71 -8.80 2.74
C THR A 66 0.04 -10.18 2.67
N PRO A 67 -1.18 -10.29 2.14
CA PRO A 67 -1.91 -11.55 2.02
C PRO A 67 -1.58 -12.28 0.71
N LEU A 68 -0.31 -12.31 0.29
CA LEU A 68 0.10 -12.83 -1.02
C LEU A 68 -0.39 -14.26 -1.31
N ASP A 69 -0.43 -15.11 -0.30
CA ASP A 69 -0.80 -16.53 -0.48
C ASP A 69 -2.28 -16.70 -0.86
N PHE A 70 -3.16 -15.89 -0.29
CA PHE A 70 -4.61 -16.01 -0.50
C PHE A 70 -5.20 -14.87 -1.36
N GLY A 71 -4.45 -13.81 -1.59
CA GLY A 71 -4.98 -12.64 -2.30
C GLY A 71 -6.20 -12.03 -1.61
N LEU A 72 -6.17 -11.94 -0.29
CA LEU A 72 -7.30 -11.49 0.53
C LEU A 72 -7.49 -9.98 0.43
N VAL A 73 -8.61 -9.56 -0.15
CA VAL A 73 -9.04 -8.16 -0.20
C VAL A 73 -9.61 -7.73 1.17
N GLY A 74 -9.29 -6.53 1.62
CA GLY A 74 -9.68 -6.01 2.95
C GLY A 74 -8.68 -6.36 4.07
N PHE A 75 -7.56 -6.99 3.76
CA PHE A 75 -6.53 -7.35 4.73
C PHE A 75 -5.81 -6.12 5.32
N SER A 76 -5.43 -5.18 4.46
CA SER A 76 -4.40 -4.18 4.79
C SER A 76 -4.77 -3.28 5.97
N PHE A 77 -6.00 -2.75 6.01
CA PHE A 77 -6.41 -1.82 7.06
C PHE A 77 -6.42 -2.51 8.43
N ALA A 78 -7.14 -3.62 8.56
CA ALA A 78 -7.23 -4.35 9.81
C ALA A 78 -5.87 -4.88 10.28
N ALA A 79 -5.06 -5.42 9.36
CA ALA A 79 -3.70 -5.85 9.67
C ALA A 79 -2.81 -4.68 10.12
N GLY A 80 -2.98 -3.49 9.53
CA GLY A 80 -2.27 -2.27 9.94
C GLY A 80 -2.53 -1.88 11.38
N LEU A 81 -3.77 -1.98 11.84
CA LEU A 81 -4.13 -1.76 13.25
C LEU A 81 -3.40 -2.77 14.16
N GLY A 82 -3.41 -4.05 13.78
CA GLY A 82 -2.69 -5.09 14.51
C GLY A 82 -1.17 -4.86 14.56
N VAL A 83 -0.58 -4.47 13.42
CA VAL A 83 0.85 -4.14 13.35
C VAL A 83 1.18 -2.95 14.25
N LYS A 84 0.32 -1.92 14.28
CA LYS A 84 0.53 -0.76 15.15
C LYS A 84 0.49 -1.11 16.62
N LEU A 85 -0.40 -2.01 17.03
CA LEU A 85 -0.44 -2.54 18.40
C LEU A 85 0.83 -3.32 18.76
N ALA A 86 1.31 -4.16 17.82
CA ALA A 86 2.51 -4.96 18.03
C ALA A 86 3.81 -4.15 17.97
N LYS A 87 3.81 -3.03 17.22
CA LYS A 87 4.96 -2.14 17.03
C LYS A 87 4.57 -0.68 17.30
N PRO A 88 4.30 -0.29 18.54
CA PRO A 88 3.74 1.02 18.88
C PRO A 88 4.64 2.20 18.46
N ASN A 89 5.95 2.00 18.36
CA ASN A 89 6.92 3.03 17.95
C ASN A 89 7.15 3.08 16.44
N SER A 90 6.58 2.17 15.66
CA SER A 90 6.67 2.20 14.20
C SER A 90 5.59 3.09 13.61
N THR A 91 5.91 3.82 12.54
CA THR A 91 4.90 4.41 11.68
C THR A 91 4.35 3.32 10.78
N VAL A 92 3.03 3.11 10.80
CA VAL A 92 2.38 2.06 10.02
C VAL A 92 1.60 2.71 8.88
N PHE A 93 1.91 2.25 7.66
CA PHE A 93 1.21 2.64 6.44
C PHE A 93 0.38 1.46 5.93
N SER A 94 -0.91 1.68 5.74
CA SER A 94 -1.83 0.69 5.18
C SER A 94 -2.24 1.13 3.77
N LEU A 95 -1.81 0.38 2.76
CA LEU A 95 -2.06 0.68 1.35
C LEU A 95 -3.06 -0.31 0.78
N MET A 96 -4.12 0.20 0.17
CA MET A 96 -5.21 -0.62 -0.37
C MET A 96 -5.95 0.09 -1.49
N GLY A 97 -6.74 -0.67 -2.24
CA GLY A 97 -7.77 -0.10 -3.11
C GLY A 97 -9.02 0.33 -2.31
N ASP A 98 -9.85 1.13 -2.94
CA ASP A 98 -11.14 1.57 -2.37
C ASP A 98 -12.05 0.38 -2.01
N GLY A 99 -12.07 -0.66 -2.83
CA GLY A 99 -12.81 -1.89 -2.55
C GLY A 99 -12.33 -2.57 -1.27
N GLY A 100 -11.02 -2.71 -1.09
CA GLY A 100 -10.43 -3.29 0.12
C GLY A 100 -10.70 -2.44 1.36
N PHE A 101 -10.59 -1.12 1.24
CA PHE A 101 -10.94 -0.22 2.33
C PHE A 101 -12.42 -0.33 2.71
N GLY A 102 -13.32 -0.36 1.70
CA GLY A 102 -14.75 -0.50 1.93
C GLY A 102 -15.13 -1.77 2.70
N MET A 103 -14.38 -2.86 2.55
CA MET A 103 -14.64 -4.12 3.26
C MET A 103 -14.33 -4.05 4.77
N THR A 104 -13.40 -3.21 5.18
CA THR A 104 -12.93 -3.12 6.57
C THR A 104 -13.02 -1.72 7.17
N VAL A 105 -13.71 -0.81 6.50
CA VAL A 105 -13.87 0.59 6.95
C VAL A 105 -14.55 0.70 8.33
N SER A 106 -15.36 -0.27 8.72
CA SER A 106 -15.97 -0.36 10.06
C SER A 106 -14.91 -0.39 11.18
N GLU A 107 -13.71 -0.89 10.91
CA GLU A 107 -12.61 -0.93 11.87
C GLU A 107 -12.03 0.46 12.20
N LEU A 108 -12.47 1.52 11.50
CA LEU A 108 -12.19 2.90 11.91
C LEU A 108 -12.71 3.17 13.33
N SER A 109 -13.86 2.61 13.70
CA SER A 109 -14.40 2.74 15.04
C SER A 109 -13.47 2.09 16.10
N THR A 110 -12.93 0.93 15.78
CA THR A 110 -11.91 0.25 16.60
C THR A 110 -10.65 1.08 16.72
N ALA A 111 -10.16 1.63 15.62
CA ALA A 111 -8.96 2.47 15.60
C ALA A 111 -9.13 3.71 16.50
N VAL A 112 -10.27 4.40 16.38
CA VAL A 112 -10.58 5.59 17.18
C VAL A 112 -10.76 5.24 18.65
N HIS A 113 -11.55 4.21 18.95
CA HIS A 113 -11.83 3.80 20.32
C HIS A 113 -10.57 3.42 21.10
N HIS A 114 -9.63 2.78 20.44
CA HIS A 114 -8.39 2.30 21.05
C HIS A 114 -7.16 3.20 20.77
N ASN A 115 -7.35 4.37 20.17
CA ASN A 115 -6.28 5.31 19.82
C ASN A 115 -5.15 4.66 18.99
N ILE A 116 -5.53 3.81 18.00
CA ILE A 116 -4.58 3.12 17.14
C ILE A 116 -4.31 3.99 15.90
N ASN A 117 -3.17 4.68 15.88
CA ASN A 117 -2.82 5.61 14.81
C ASN A 117 -2.08 4.91 13.67
N THR A 118 -2.71 4.83 12.49
CA THR A 118 -2.11 4.37 11.23
C THR A 118 -2.32 5.40 10.14
N ILE A 119 -1.48 5.36 9.12
CA ILE A 119 -1.62 6.18 7.91
C ILE A 119 -2.23 5.29 6.83
N THR A 120 -3.46 5.60 6.43
CA THR A 120 -4.18 4.82 5.43
C THR A 120 -4.14 5.54 4.08
N ILE A 121 -3.72 4.81 3.04
CA ILE A 121 -3.69 5.29 1.66
C ILE A 121 -4.60 4.38 0.85
N ALA A 122 -5.79 4.88 0.52
CA ALA A 122 -6.76 4.20 -0.33
C ALA A 122 -6.69 4.75 -1.76
N VAL A 123 -6.38 3.89 -2.72
CA VAL A 123 -6.34 4.26 -4.14
C VAL A 123 -7.70 3.95 -4.76
N SER A 124 -8.36 4.97 -5.29
CA SER A 124 -9.62 4.81 -6.00
C SER A 124 -9.43 5.07 -7.49
N TYR A 125 -9.88 4.13 -8.29
CA TYR A 125 -9.93 4.27 -9.73
C TYR A 125 -11.31 4.78 -10.13
N THR A 126 -11.49 6.08 -10.23
CA THR A 126 -12.78 6.72 -10.56
C THR A 126 -13.37 6.30 -11.91
N HIS A 127 -12.58 5.63 -12.76
CA HIS A 127 -13.00 5.10 -14.06
C HIS A 127 -13.37 3.61 -14.02
N LEU A 128 -13.19 2.94 -12.89
CA LEU A 128 -13.75 1.60 -12.68
C LEU A 128 -15.26 1.68 -12.36
N THR A 129 -16.01 2.40 -13.16
CA THR A 129 -17.40 2.05 -13.33
C THR A 129 -17.40 0.67 -13.95
N LEU A 130 -17.86 -0.33 -13.23
CA LEU A 130 -18.25 -1.59 -13.85
C LEU A 130 -19.08 -1.22 -15.06
N PRO A 131 -18.78 -1.75 -16.27
CA PRO A 131 -19.64 -1.53 -17.42
C PRO A 131 -21.00 -2.12 -17.07
N THR A 132 -21.89 -1.27 -16.57
CA THR A 132 -23.29 -1.61 -16.27
C THR A 132 -24.10 -1.73 -17.56
N ASN A 133 -23.50 -1.41 -18.70
CA ASN A 133 -24.09 -1.60 -20.01
C ASN A 133 -23.71 -2.98 -20.55
N ARG A 134 -24.23 -4.02 -19.93
CA ARG A 134 -24.57 -5.21 -20.69
C ARG A 134 -25.91 -4.90 -21.34
N GLU A 135 -25.86 -4.43 -22.56
CA GLU A 135 -26.97 -4.62 -23.47
C GLU A 135 -27.14 -6.12 -23.63
N VAL A 136 -28.25 -6.63 -23.15
CA VAL A 136 -28.71 -8.00 -23.35
C VAL A 136 -29.32 -8.06 -24.75
#